data_3475b5d554b62d3e38295736ed157ec8
#
_entry.id   3475b5d554b62d3e38295736ed157ec8
#
_cell.length_a   1.000
_cell.length_b   1.000
_cell.length_c   1.000
_cell.angle_alpha   90.00
_cell.angle_beta   90.00
_cell.angle_gamma   90.00
#
_symmetry.space_group_name_H-M   'P 1'
#
loop_
_entity.id
_entity.type
_entity.pdbx_description
1 polymer ?
#
loop_
_entity_poly.entity_id
_entity_poly.type
_entity_poly.pdbx_seq_one_letter_code
_entity_poly.pdbx_strand_id
1 'polypeptide(L)'
;MAISENGKVVRTQLLDKYFVDYLWYRTCEINAYSAYIIPTAENLEKELSRASLEPNAQRFMSENYIRDDSPLNLDRFIKILHKEYSQNCISKNDLSWIDDKNTRLLCYIWRTLSHLIFESTPNGMFNYNFKLELGETVQPNNIQRVVRVNEITNRNISVFLIICCINRLQIDKVNKLQILENIKQASSYAIDNQEITHWLKKDEKQKIPWMYDYLRGTRSDYIPLVPRGSIGVRDDIISFFDVTRTFNEDSSKLISLTMKKSWSQRKYRDKNKDKKQYSINMSQDIGDILDKLSLARNENKNAIVEALIRAEYEKITRP
;
A
#
# COMPACT_ATOMS: atom_id res chain seq x y z
N MET A 1 30.23 10.53 -4.53
CA MET A 1 31.03 9.44 -3.97
C MET A 1 32.39 9.50 -4.60
N ALA A 2 33.41 9.86 -3.90
CA ALA A 2 34.78 9.76 -4.37
C ALA A 2 35.40 8.52 -3.72
N ILE A 3 35.45 7.40 -4.46
CA ILE A 3 36.37 6.33 -4.12
C ILE A 3 37.72 6.88 -4.52
N SER A 4 38.54 7.26 -3.54
CA SER A 4 39.89 7.68 -3.79
C SER A 4 40.63 6.53 -4.47
N GLU A 5 41.28 6.80 -5.58
CA GLU A 5 42.15 5.85 -6.28
C GLU A 5 43.30 5.29 -5.38
N ASN A 6 43.48 5.86 -4.21
CA ASN A 6 44.56 5.53 -3.25
C ASN A 6 44.14 4.58 -2.13
N GLY A 7 43.03 3.82 -2.26
CA GLY A 7 42.79 2.65 -1.41
C GLY A 7 42.48 2.90 0.07
N LYS A 8 42.28 4.14 0.51
CA LYS A 8 41.83 4.42 1.87
C LYS A 8 40.28 4.31 1.95
N VAL A 9 39.82 3.54 2.91
CA VAL A 9 38.39 3.35 3.25
C VAL A 9 37.69 4.67 3.23
N VAL A 10 36.71 4.80 2.34
CA VAL A 10 35.75 5.90 2.36
C VAL A 10 34.93 5.68 3.62
N ARG A 11 35.02 6.59 4.60
CA ARG A 11 34.18 6.53 5.81
C ARG A 11 32.73 6.38 5.38
N THR A 12 32.04 5.41 5.93
CA THR A 12 30.64 5.07 5.60
C THR A 12 29.69 6.27 5.64
N GLN A 13 30.06 7.34 6.36
CA GLN A 13 29.37 8.64 6.41
C GLN A 13 29.31 9.40 5.08
N LEU A 14 30.17 9.07 4.12
CA LEU A 14 30.20 9.70 2.78
C LEU A 14 29.49 8.85 1.70
N LEU A 15 28.97 7.70 2.06
CA LEU A 15 28.28 6.83 1.12
C LEU A 15 26.87 7.36 0.80
N ASP A 16 26.45 7.23 -0.45
CA ASP A 16 25.06 7.47 -0.84
C ASP A 16 24.11 6.58 -0.03
N LYS A 17 23.06 7.17 0.51
CA LYS A 17 22.08 6.47 1.35
C LYS A 17 21.43 5.27 0.65
N TYR A 18 21.26 5.30 -0.66
CA TYR A 18 20.73 4.18 -1.44
C TYR A 18 21.72 3.04 -1.51
N PHE A 19 23.00 3.36 -1.67
CA PHE A 19 24.05 2.36 -1.61
C PHE A 19 24.22 1.77 -0.21
N VAL A 20 24.10 2.57 0.84
CA VAL A 20 24.15 2.07 2.24
C VAL A 20 23.03 1.05 2.50
N ASP A 21 21.80 1.33 2.06
CA ASP A 21 20.66 0.40 2.18
C ASP A 21 20.95 -0.90 1.41
N TYR A 22 21.39 -0.78 0.18
CA TYR A 22 21.74 -1.93 -0.67
C TYR A 22 22.91 -2.76 -0.07
N LEU A 23 23.98 -2.10 0.34
CA LEU A 23 25.16 -2.74 0.93
C LEU A 23 24.79 -3.57 2.15
N TRP A 24 24.00 -3.01 3.07
CA TRP A 24 23.57 -3.73 4.25
C TRP A 24 22.59 -4.86 3.93
N TYR A 25 21.65 -4.62 3.03
CA TYR A 25 20.72 -5.65 2.57
C TYR A 25 21.47 -6.86 1.99
N ARG A 26 22.41 -6.62 1.06
CA ARG A 26 23.21 -7.71 0.47
C ARG A 26 24.10 -8.40 1.48
N THR A 27 24.64 -7.68 2.43
CA THR A 27 25.41 -8.25 3.54
C THR A 27 24.58 -9.21 4.37
N CYS A 28 23.36 -8.83 4.71
CA CYS A 28 22.42 -9.69 5.42
C CYS A 28 22.02 -10.92 4.61
N GLU A 29 21.79 -10.76 3.31
CA GLU A 29 21.41 -11.86 2.43
C GLU A 29 22.56 -12.87 2.27
N ILE A 30 23.78 -12.41 2.00
CA ILE A 30 24.97 -13.25 1.86
C ILE A 30 25.23 -14.05 3.14
N ASN A 31 25.11 -13.42 4.28
CA ASN A 31 25.38 -14.06 5.59
C ASN A 31 24.14 -14.77 6.18
N ALA A 32 23.01 -14.78 5.47
CA ALA A 32 21.75 -15.38 5.92
C ALA A 32 21.26 -14.83 7.28
N TYR A 33 21.48 -13.54 7.56
CA TYR A 33 21.00 -12.92 8.78
C TYR A 33 19.46 -12.85 8.81
N SER A 34 18.88 -13.19 9.94
CA SER A 34 17.41 -13.27 10.10
C SER A 34 16.73 -11.91 10.23
N ALA A 35 17.45 -10.88 10.65
CA ALA A 35 16.92 -9.54 10.88
C ALA A 35 17.62 -8.52 9.96
N TYR A 36 16.80 -7.78 9.22
CA TYR A 36 17.25 -6.64 8.42
C TYR A 36 17.02 -5.35 9.21
N ILE A 37 18.01 -4.96 10.00
CA ILE A 37 18.02 -3.68 10.70
C ILE A 37 19.29 -2.98 10.29
N ILE A 38 19.16 -1.83 9.60
CA ILE A 38 20.33 -1.04 9.21
C ILE A 38 20.99 -0.51 10.48
N PRO A 39 22.29 -0.80 10.70
CA PRO A 39 23.03 -0.24 11.83
C PRO A 39 23.03 1.28 11.79
N THR A 40 23.17 1.92 12.93
CA THR A 40 23.44 3.37 12.98
C THR A 40 24.71 3.68 12.19
N ALA A 41 24.82 4.91 11.67
CA ALA A 41 25.99 5.31 10.89
C ALA A 41 27.32 5.10 11.62
N GLU A 42 27.32 5.22 12.95
CA GLU A 42 28.48 4.98 13.82
C GLU A 42 28.87 3.50 13.91
N ASN A 43 27.90 2.60 13.84
CA ASN A 43 28.13 1.16 13.99
C ASN A 43 28.24 0.43 12.65
N LEU A 44 27.86 1.07 11.54
CA LEU A 44 27.78 0.42 10.24
C LEU A 44 29.12 -0.16 9.79
N GLU A 45 30.23 0.59 9.94
CA GLU A 45 31.56 0.15 9.57
C GLU A 45 32.02 -1.06 10.39
N LYS A 46 31.75 -1.03 11.70
CA LYS A 46 32.08 -2.14 12.61
C LYS A 46 31.29 -3.41 12.25
N GLU A 47 29.99 -3.27 12.00
CA GLU A 47 29.12 -4.41 11.65
C GLU A 47 29.49 -4.97 10.26
N LEU A 48 29.79 -4.11 9.28
CA LEU A 48 30.25 -4.55 7.96
C LEU A 48 31.63 -5.24 8.05
N SER A 49 32.53 -4.72 8.88
CA SER A 49 33.84 -5.34 9.11
C SER A 49 33.70 -6.75 9.68
N ARG A 50 32.83 -6.90 10.69
CA ARG A 50 32.52 -8.21 11.26
C ARG A 50 31.88 -9.13 10.21
N ALA A 51 30.84 -8.63 9.52
CA ALA A 51 30.09 -9.42 8.54
C ALA A 51 30.93 -9.85 7.33
N SER A 52 31.94 -9.06 6.92
CA SER A 52 32.84 -9.42 5.83
C SER A 52 33.77 -10.58 6.15
N LEU A 53 33.95 -10.90 7.43
CA LEU A 53 34.77 -12.02 7.90
C LEU A 53 33.96 -13.32 8.08
N GLU A 54 32.64 -13.24 8.00
CA GLU A 54 31.79 -14.43 8.10
C GLU A 54 32.09 -15.45 6.97
N PRO A 55 31.99 -16.76 7.23
CA PRO A 55 32.29 -17.79 6.25
C PRO A 55 31.51 -17.65 4.94
N ASN A 56 30.22 -17.25 5.01
CA ASN A 56 29.40 -17.07 3.81
C ASN A 56 29.88 -15.87 2.97
N ALA A 57 30.27 -14.75 3.60
CA ALA A 57 30.83 -13.60 2.90
C ALA A 57 32.20 -13.94 2.27
N GLN A 58 33.03 -14.66 2.97
CA GLN A 58 34.33 -15.14 2.46
C GLN A 58 34.13 -16.05 1.25
N ARG A 59 33.20 -17.00 1.34
CA ARG A 59 32.82 -17.88 0.23
C ARG A 59 32.28 -17.11 -0.95
N PHE A 60 31.33 -16.19 -0.72
CA PHE A 60 30.77 -15.31 -1.78
C PHE A 60 31.86 -14.53 -2.51
N MET A 61 32.77 -13.91 -1.77
CA MET A 61 33.88 -13.18 -2.34
C MET A 61 34.80 -14.11 -3.17
N SER A 62 35.07 -15.32 -2.69
CA SER A 62 35.90 -16.28 -3.36
C SER A 62 35.31 -16.81 -4.67
N GLU A 63 34.01 -17.12 -4.67
CA GLU A 63 33.30 -17.68 -5.84
C GLU A 63 33.10 -16.66 -6.96
N ASN A 64 32.86 -15.38 -6.63
CA ASN A 64 32.48 -14.37 -7.61
C ASN A 64 33.63 -13.52 -8.14
N TYR A 65 34.80 -13.51 -7.48
CA TYR A 65 35.84 -12.50 -7.76
C TYR A 65 37.28 -12.99 -7.67
N ILE A 66 37.53 -14.33 -7.73
CA ILE A 66 38.88 -14.84 -7.59
C ILE A 66 39.61 -14.84 -8.92
N ARG A 67 40.54 -13.89 -9.04
CA ARG A 67 41.81 -14.05 -9.77
C ARG A 67 42.99 -13.31 -9.10
N ASP A 68 42.78 -12.87 -7.86
CA ASP A 68 43.79 -12.02 -7.19
C ASP A 68 44.07 -12.57 -5.78
N ASP A 69 45.33 -12.86 -5.47
CA ASP A 69 45.82 -13.37 -4.18
C ASP A 69 45.75 -12.32 -3.05
N SER A 70 45.11 -11.19 -3.28
CA SER A 70 44.93 -10.16 -2.27
C SER A 70 44.03 -10.62 -1.12
N PRO A 71 44.37 -10.29 0.13
CA PRO A 71 43.59 -10.71 1.30
C PRO A 71 42.17 -10.17 1.22
N LEU A 72 41.20 -11.05 1.55
CA LEU A 72 39.80 -10.71 1.63
C LEU A 72 39.58 -9.83 2.88
N ASN A 73 39.24 -8.58 2.66
CA ASN A 73 38.97 -7.59 3.71
C ASN A 73 37.74 -6.77 3.42
N LEU A 74 37.34 -5.91 4.37
CA LEU A 74 36.19 -5.03 4.26
C LEU A 74 36.21 -4.18 2.97
N ASP A 75 37.36 -3.61 2.61
CA ASP A 75 37.47 -2.73 1.43
C ASP A 75 37.15 -3.48 0.14
N ARG A 76 37.61 -4.69 0.03
CA ARG A 76 37.34 -5.54 -1.12
C ARG A 76 35.88 -5.96 -1.16
N PHE A 77 35.30 -6.33 -0.01
CA PHE A 77 33.89 -6.64 0.09
C PHE A 77 33.00 -5.48 -0.34
N ILE A 78 33.27 -4.27 0.14
CA ILE A 78 32.55 -3.06 -0.26
C ILE A 78 32.72 -2.76 -1.75
N LYS A 79 33.93 -2.89 -2.31
CA LYS A 79 34.20 -2.66 -3.75
C LYS A 79 33.38 -3.63 -4.63
N ILE A 80 33.30 -4.89 -4.23
CA ILE A 80 32.50 -5.91 -4.93
C ILE A 80 31.04 -5.52 -4.94
N LEU A 81 30.46 -5.24 -3.78
CA LEU A 81 29.05 -4.86 -3.67
C LEU A 81 28.74 -3.51 -4.34
N HIS A 82 29.73 -2.60 -4.37
CA HIS A 82 29.56 -1.35 -5.11
C HIS A 82 29.55 -1.56 -6.63
N LYS A 83 30.38 -2.46 -7.15
CA LYS A 83 30.35 -2.84 -8.56
C LYS A 83 28.99 -3.47 -8.92
N GLU A 84 28.53 -4.41 -8.10
CA GLU A 84 27.21 -5.04 -8.26
C GLU A 84 26.08 -3.98 -8.24
N TYR A 85 26.11 -3.06 -7.27
CA TYR A 85 25.17 -1.94 -7.17
C TYR A 85 25.16 -1.06 -8.42
N SER A 86 26.34 -0.65 -8.90
CA SER A 86 26.46 0.22 -10.06
C SER A 86 25.94 -0.41 -11.36
N GLN A 87 26.03 -1.74 -11.47
CA GLN A 87 25.57 -2.48 -12.64
C GLN A 87 24.07 -2.81 -12.60
N ASN A 88 23.54 -3.16 -11.42
CA ASN A 88 22.21 -3.76 -11.28
C ASN A 88 21.17 -2.86 -10.60
N CYS A 89 21.58 -1.72 -10.04
CA CYS A 89 20.65 -0.87 -9.31
C CYS A 89 20.18 0.33 -10.14
N ILE A 90 18.92 0.71 -9.86
CA ILE A 90 18.33 1.93 -10.38
C ILE A 90 18.69 3.12 -9.49
N SER A 91 18.67 4.30 -10.05
CA SER A 91 18.97 5.57 -9.41
C SER A 91 17.70 6.42 -9.21
N LYS A 92 17.83 7.50 -8.45
CA LYS A 92 16.74 8.48 -8.31
C LYS A 92 16.31 9.09 -9.65
N ASN A 93 17.23 9.23 -10.60
CA ASN A 93 16.92 9.78 -11.92
C ASN A 93 15.95 8.88 -12.71
N ASP A 94 16.04 7.57 -12.53
CA ASP A 94 15.15 6.61 -13.19
C ASP A 94 13.69 6.74 -12.69
N LEU A 95 13.47 7.38 -11.52
CA LEU A 95 12.17 7.67 -10.93
C LEU A 95 11.82 9.17 -10.95
N SER A 96 12.41 9.96 -11.82
CA SER A 96 12.17 11.42 -11.93
C SER A 96 10.72 11.80 -12.22
N TRP A 97 9.91 10.85 -12.70
CA TRP A 97 8.47 11.02 -12.95
C TRP A 97 7.62 10.91 -11.68
N ILE A 98 8.21 10.53 -10.52
CA ILE A 98 7.52 10.42 -9.24
C ILE A 98 7.86 11.63 -8.39
N ASP A 99 6.82 12.37 -7.96
CA ASP A 99 6.95 13.43 -6.96
C ASP A 99 6.69 12.85 -5.56
N ASP A 100 7.63 13.06 -4.62
CA ASP A 100 7.49 12.66 -3.21
C ASP A 100 6.24 13.25 -2.53
N LYS A 101 5.67 14.33 -3.09
CA LYS A 101 4.43 14.95 -2.60
C LYS A 101 3.18 14.25 -3.10
N ASN A 102 3.27 13.42 -4.15
CA ASN A 102 2.14 12.69 -4.70
C ASN A 102 1.90 11.40 -3.92
N THR A 103 1.33 11.53 -2.72
CA THR A 103 1.09 10.42 -1.79
C THR A 103 0.24 9.31 -2.42
N ARG A 104 -0.75 9.65 -3.26
CA ARG A 104 -1.59 8.67 -3.96
C ARG A 104 -0.75 7.79 -4.90
N LEU A 105 0.12 8.40 -5.69
CA LEU A 105 1.01 7.66 -6.60
C LEU A 105 2.01 6.80 -5.83
N LEU A 106 2.60 7.32 -4.77
CA LEU A 106 3.51 6.56 -3.90
C LEU A 106 2.81 5.33 -3.29
N CYS A 107 1.60 5.49 -2.76
CA CYS A 107 0.79 4.38 -2.24
C CYS A 107 0.43 3.38 -3.34
N TYR A 108 0.07 3.86 -4.54
CA TYR A 108 -0.21 3.00 -5.69
C TYR A 108 1.00 2.13 -6.05
N ILE A 109 2.16 2.75 -6.26
CA ILE A 109 3.41 2.04 -6.62
C ILE A 109 3.75 1.00 -5.54
N TRP A 110 3.67 1.41 -4.27
CA TRP A 110 3.99 0.53 -3.16
C TRP A 110 3.05 -0.69 -3.11
N ARG A 111 1.74 -0.49 -3.25
CA ARG A 111 0.77 -1.59 -3.30
C ARG A 111 1.03 -2.51 -4.49
N THR A 112 1.29 -1.94 -5.66
CA THR A 112 1.61 -2.73 -6.86
C THR A 112 2.85 -3.59 -6.65
N LEU A 113 3.93 -3.02 -6.12
CA LEU A 113 5.15 -3.77 -5.78
C LEU A 113 4.87 -4.87 -4.75
N SER A 114 4.07 -4.58 -3.72
CA SER A 114 3.69 -5.57 -2.71
C SER A 114 2.89 -6.72 -3.30
N HIS A 115 1.99 -6.46 -4.26
CA HIS A 115 1.26 -7.51 -4.96
C HIS A 115 2.19 -8.38 -5.80
N LEU A 116 3.11 -7.79 -6.57
CA LEU A 116 4.10 -8.53 -7.37
C LEU A 116 4.93 -9.49 -6.51
N ILE A 117 5.21 -9.10 -5.28
CA ILE A 117 6.00 -9.88 -4.33
C ILE A 117 5.19 -11.03 -3.73
N PHE A 118 3.90 -10.82 -3.46
CA PHE A 118 3.03 -11.84 -2.86
C PHE A 118 2.61 -12.95 -3.84
N GLU A 119 2.42 -12.64 -5.12
CA GLU A 119 2.05 -13.67 -6.12
C GLU A 119 3.13 -14.73 -6.37
N SER A 120 4.37 -14.40 -6.09
CA SER A 120 5.48 -15.35 -6.21
C SER A 120 5.58 -16.36 -5.05
N THR A 121 4.69 -16.32 -4.06
CA THR A 121 4.67 -17.30 -2.98
C THR A 121 3.87 -18.55 -3.35
N PRO A 122 4.43 -19.78 -3.20
CA PRO A 122 3.73 -21.03 -3.55
C PRO A 122 2.41 -21.26 -2.80
N ASN A 123 2.18 -20.54 -1.71
CA ASN A 123 0.98 -20.60 -0.86
C ASN A 123 0.15 -19.32 -0.88
N GLY A 124 0.38 -18.41 -1.83
CA GLY A 124 -0.37 -17.17 -1.96
C GLY A 124 -1.83 -17.41 -2.32
N MET A 125 -2.76 -17.11 -1.43
CA MET A 125 -4.20 -17.21 -1.62
C MET A 125 -4.79 -16.24 -2.67
N PHE A 126 -3.97 -15.50 -3.40
CA PHE A 126 -4.40 -14.43 -4.30
C PHE A 126 -3.87 -14.66 -5.71
N ASN A 127 -4.69 -15.35 -6.53
CA ASN A 127 -4.53 -15.43 -7.98
C ASN A 127 -4.89 -14.10 -8.65
N TYR A 128 -4.02 -13.11 -8.62
CA TYR A 128 -4.08 -11.97 -9.53
C TYR A 128 -3.04 -12.17 -10.62
N ASN A 129 -3.50 -12.53 -11.80
CA ASN A 129 -2.67 -12.69 -13.01
C ASN A 129 -2.18 -11.31 -13.52
N PHE A 130 -1.33 -10.63 -12.77
CA PHE A 130 -0.45 -9.67 -13.35
C PHE A 130 0.73 -10.47 -13.91
N LYS A 131 0.57 -10.97 -15.14
CA LYS A 131 1.71 -11.33 -15.96
C LYS A 131 2.46 -10.05 -16.29
N LEU A 132 3.26 -9.55 -15.35
CA LEU A 132 4.53 -9.00 -15.75
C LEU A 132 5.16 -10.17 -16.49
N GLU A 133 5.38 -10.02 -17.78
CA GLU A 133 6.31 -10.86 -18.52
C GLU A 133 7.72 -10.55 -17.97
N LEU A 134 7.92 -10.88 -16.71
CA LEU A 134 9.23 -11.08 -16.14
C LEU A 134 9.69 -12.33 -16.85
N GLY A 135 10.66 -12.19 -17.75
CA GLY A 135 11.22 -13.32 -18.46
C GLY A 135 11.49 -14.47 -17.48
N GLU A 136 11.47 -15.70 -17.94
CA GLU A 136 11.51 -16.97 -17.19
C GLU A 136 12.61 -17.09 -16.10
N THR A 137 13.41 -16.07 -15.88
CA THR A 137 14.60 -16.05 -15.01
C THR A 137 14.35 -15.57 -13.57
N VAL A 138 13.17 -15.05 -13.22
CA VAL A 138 12.92 -14.61 -11.85
C VAL A 138 12.46 -15.78 -11.00
N GLN A 139 13.38 -16.34 -10.20
CA GLN A 139 13.06 -17.40 -9.25
C GLN A 139 12.13 -16.83 -8.16
N PRO A 140 10.93 -17.39 -7.95
CA PRO A 140 9.95 -16.90 -6.97
C PRO A 140 10.51 -16.77 -5.55
N ASN A 141 11.44 -17.63 -5.17
CA ASN A 141 12.01 -17.69 -3.83
C ASN A 141 12.84 -16.46 -3.42
N ASN A 142 13.34 -15.68 -4.39
CA ASN A 142 14.17 -14.50 -4.09
C ASN A 142 13.31 -13.26 -3.79
N ILE A 143 12.08 -13.24 -4.24
CA ILE A 143 11.18 -12.07 -4.07
C ILE A 143 10.59 -12.03 -2.66
N GLN A 144 10.37 -13.17 -2.01
CA GLN A 144 9.75 -13.27 -0.67
C GLN A 144 10.54 -12.57 0.46
N ARG A 145 11.87 -12.44 0.29
CA ARG A 145 12.73 -11.82 1.30
C ARG A 145 12.80 -10.30 1.21
N VAL A 146 12.43 -9.74 0.07
CA VAL A 146 12.71 -8.34 -0.27
C VAL A 146 11.80 -7.35 0.44
N VAL A 147 10.56 -7.73 0.71
CA VAL A 147 9.60 -6.83 1.36
C VAL A 147 8.98 -7.52 2.56
N ARG A 148 9.51 -7.26 3.73
CA ARG A 148 8.76 -7.45 4.97
C ARG A 148 7.80 -6.26 5.10
N VAL A 149 6.56 -6.45 4.67
CA VAL A 149 5.47 -5.46 4.75
C VAL A 149 5.37 -4.84 6.17
N ASN A 150 5.73 -5.61 7.20
CA ASN A 150 5.72 -5.18 8.59
C ASN A 150 6.77 -4.10 8.94
N GLU A 151 7.81 -3.90 8.12
CA GLU A 151 8.80 -2.85 8.37
C GLU A 151 8.33 -1.46 7.96
N ILE A 152 7.27 -1.37 7.17
CA ILE A 152 6.80 -0.14 6.52
C ILE A 152 5.72 0.56 7.33
N THR A 153 4.98 -0.17 8.16
CA THR A 153 3.88 0.40 8.94
C THR A 153 4.26 1.59 9.83
N ASN A 154 5.56 1.83 10.01
CA ASN A 154 6.10 2.95 10.78
C ASN A 154 6.86 3.99 9.96
N ARG A 155 6.97 3.84 8.62
CA ARG A 155 7.71 4.78 7.77
C ARG A 155 6.80 5.36 6.71
N ASN A 156 6.91 6.67 6.47
CA ASN A 156 6.23 7.32 5.35
C ASN A 156 6.75 6.72 4.04
N ILE A 157 5.84 6.30 3.16
CA ILE A 157 6.19 5.85 1.81
C ILE A 157 6.82 7.02 1.07
N SER A 158 7.97 6.77 0.45
CA SER A 158 8.76 7.79 -0.27
C SER A 158 9.44 7.17 -1.47
N VAL A 159 9.89 8.00 -2.39
CA VAL A 159 10.73 7.57 -3.54
C VAL A 159 11.96 6.82 -3.05
N PHE A 160 12.53 7.22 -1.91
CA PHE A 160 13.67 6.50 -1.31
C PHE A 160 13.33 5.03 -1.01
N LEU A 161 12.20 4.77 -0.34
CA LEU A 161 11.79 3.40 0.00
C LEU A 161 11.47 2.57 -1.25
N ILE A 162 10.86 3.18 -2.27
CA ILE A 162 10.56 2.52 -3.55
C ILE A 162 11.86 2.08 -4.23
N ILE A 163 12.86 2.98 -4.31
CA ILE A 163 14.17 2.67 -4.88
C ILE A 163 14.84 1.54 -4.11
N CYS A 164 14.88 1.62 -2.79
CA CYS A 164 15.46 0.57 -1.96
C CYS A 164 14.77 -0.78 -2.18
N CYS A 165 13.44 -0.79 -2.24
CA CYS A 165 12.67 -2.01 -2.51
C CYS A 165 13.05 -2.63 -3.86
N ILE A 166 13.06 -1.84 -4.93
CA ILE A 166 13.37 -2.32 -6.28
C ILE A 166 14.84 -2.76 -6.38
N ASN A 167 15.76 -2.06 -5.73
CA ASN A 167 17.18 -2.41 -5.77
C ASN A 167 17.49 -3.71 -5.03
N ARG A 168 16.65 -4.13 -4.09
CA ARG A 168 16.77 -5.42 -3.41
C ARG A 168 16.32 -6.60 -4.28
N LEU A 169 15.60 -6.36 -5.37
CA LEU A 169 15.24 -7.42 -6.32
C LEU A 169 16.51 -7.92 -7.02
N GLN A 170 16.73 -9.24 -6.97
CA GLN A 170 17.90 -9.91 -7.57
C GLN A 170 17.66 -10.15 -9.07
N ILE A 171 17.35 -9.08 -9.79
CA ILE A 171 17.19 -9.04 -11.24
C ILE A 171 18.07 -7.93 -11.81
N ASP A 172 18.38 -8.02 -13.10
CA ASP A 172 19.18 -7.00 -13.77
C ASP A 172 18.47 -5.63 -13.84
N LYS A 173 19.26 -4.59 -14.13
CA LYS A 173 18.76 -3.22 -14.21
C LYS A 173 17.69 -3.03 -15.28
N VAL A 174 17.81 -3.73 -16.41
CA VAL A 174 16.85 -3.61 -17.53
C VAL A 174 15.48 -4.09 -17.11
N ASN A 175 15.41 -5.24 -16.44
CA ASN A 175 14.15 -5.77 -15.91
C ASN A 175 13.55 -4.87 -14.81
N LYS A 176 14.38 -4.26 -13.95
CA LYS A 176 13.91 -3.26 -12.96
C LYS A 176 13.29 -2.05 -13.64
N LEU A 177 13.91 -1.52 -14.68
CA LEU A 177 13.39 -0.39 -15.46
C LEU A 177 12.09 -0.76 -16.19
N GLN A 178 11.98 -1.98 -16.72
CA GLN A 178 10.76 -2.46 -17.35
C GLN A 178 9.59 -2.55 -16.34
N ILE A 179 9.84 -3.05 -15.13
CA ILE A 179 8.85 -3.06 -14.05
C ILE A 179 8.36 -1.64 -13.76
N LEU A 180 9.26 -0.69 -13.66
CA LEU A 180 8.91 0.70 -13.39
C LEU A 180 8.11 1.33 -14.52
N GLU A 181 8.45 1.08 -15.77
CA GLU A 181 7.71 1.60 -16.91
C GLU A 181 6.30 1.01 -16.97
N ASN A 182 6.15 -0.30 -16.71
CA ASN A 182 4.84 -0.95 -16.64
C ASN A 182 3.99 -0.36 -15.51
N ILE A 183 4.57 -0.13 -14.32
CA ILE A 183 3.87 0.51 -13.19
C ILE A 183 3.46 1.94 -13.56
N LYS A 184 4.33 2.71 -14.23
CA LYS A 184 4.04 4.07 -14.67
C LYS A 184 2.85 4.12 -15.64
N GLN A 185 2.84 3.27 -16.64
CA GLN A 185 1.73 3.17 -17.61
C GLN A 185 0.44 2.76 -16.93
N ALA A 186 0.47 1.73 -16.09
CA ALA A 186 -0.69 1.26 -15.35
C ALA A 186 -1.21 2.32 -14.35
N SER A 187 -0.32 3.08 -13.70
CA SER A 187 -0.70 4.14 -12.78
C SER A 187 -1.44 5.27 -13.47
N SER A 188 -1.02 5.66 -14.66
CA SER A 188 -1.70 6.70 -15.44
C SER A 188 -3.15 6.32 -15.72
N TYR A 189 -3.40 5.09 -16.18
CA TYR A 189 -4.75 4.57 -16.41
C TYR A 189 -5.60 4.52 -15.13
N ALA A 190 -5.01 4.04 -14.03
CA ALA A 190 -5.74 3.84 -12.78
C ALA A 190 -6.10 5.17 -12.09
N ILE A 191 -5.16 6.12 -12.06
CA ILE A 191 -5.30 7.40 -11.36
C ILE A 191 -6.25 8.35 -12.09
N ASP A 192 -6.41 8.22 -13.41
CA ASP A 192 -7.38 9.01 -14.20
C ASP A 192 -8.83 8.73 -13.80
N ASN A 193 -9.10 7.60 -13.16
CA ASN A 193 -10.43 7.33 -12.63
C ASN A 193 -10.72 8.17 -11.39
N GLN A 194 -11.68 9.06 -11.51
CA GLN A 194 -12.10 9.96 -10.44
C GLN A 194 -13.37 9.50 -9.70
N GLU A 195 -13.89 8.29 -9.96
CA GLU A 195 -15.18 7.84 -9.41
C GLU A 195 -15.19 7.85 -7.87
N ILE A 196 -14.18 7.22 -7.25
CA ILE A 196 -14.06 7.18 -5.79
C ILE A 196 -13.74 8.55 -5.22
N THR A 197 -12.85 9.32 -5.86
CA THR A 197 -12.49 10.67 -5.41
C THR A 197 -13.68 11.63 -5.45
N HIS A 198 -14.51 11.56 -6.49
CA HIS A 198 -15.75 12.35 -6.56
C HIS A 198 -16.76 11.96 -5.49
N TRP A 199 -16.96 10.65 -5.28
CA TRP A 199 -17.87 10.19 -4.24
C TRP A 199 -17.40 10.58 -2.84
N LEU A 200 -16.09 10.63 -2.60
CA LEU A 200 -15.51 11.06 -1.33
C LEU A 200 -15.78 12.53 -1.01
N LYS A 201 -15.74 13.45 -1.99
CA LYS A 201 -15.85 14.90 -1.77
C LYS A 201 -16.98 15.30 -0.83
N LYS A 202 -18.14 14.64 -0.93
CA LYS A 202 -19.25 14.85 0.00
C LYS A 202 -19.04 14.02 1.26
N ASP A 203 -19.06 14.65 2.41
CA ASP A 203 -18.92 14.02 3.74
C ASP A 203 -17.54 13.35 3.96
N GLU A 204 -16.47 13.85 3.34
CA GLU A 204 -15.13 13.23 3.34
C GLU A 204 -14.62 12.94 4.75
N LYS A 205 -14.74 13.91 5.67
CA LYS A 205 -14.31 13.76 7.07
C LYS A 205 -14.95 12.56 7.80
N GLN A 206 -16.17 12.19 7.42
CA GLN A 206 -16.88 11.05 8.01
C GLN A 206 -16.64 9.75 7.22
N LYS A 207 -16.51 9.86 5.88
CA LYS A 207 -16.33 8.71 5.02
C LYS A 207 -14.95 8.06 5.18
N ILE A 208 -13.88 8.85 5.26
CA ILE A 208 -12.52 8.32 5.32
C ILE A 208 -12.31 7.36 6.50
N PRO A 209 -12.61 7.74 7.77
CA PRO A 209 -12.47 6.81 8.89
C PRO A 209 -13.37 5.57 8.75
N TRP A 210 -14.59 5.77 8.24
CA TRP A 210 -15.52 4.67 8.03
C TRP A 210 -15.04 3.72 6.93
N MET A 211 -14.53 4.23 5.81
CA MET A 211 -13.98 3.40 4.73
C MET A 211 -12.80 2.57 5.19
N TYR A 212 -11.91 3.17 5.97
CA TYR A 212 -10.78 2.47 6.56
C TYR A 212 -11.24 1.26 7.39
N ASP A 213 -12.21 1.47 8.29
CA ASP A 213 -12.75 0.40 9.13
C ASP A 213 -13.54 -0.63 8.31
N TYR A 214 -14.32 -0.16 7.34
CA TYR A 214 -15.10 -1.01 6.45
C TYR A 214 -14.20 -1.94 5.63
N LEU A 215 -13.18 -1.40 4.97
CA LEU A 215 -12.26 -2.19 4.17
C LEU A 215 -11.49 -3.20 5.05
N ARG A 216 -10.98 -2.78 6.19
CA ARG A 216 -10.32 -3.70 7.13
C ARG A 216 -11.22 -4.83 7.64
N GLY A 217 -12.49 -4.56 7.82
CA GLY A 217 -13.45 -5.54 8.33
C GLY A 217 -14.05 -6.46 7.26
N THR A 218 -14.01 -6.06 5.99
CA THR A 218 -14.69 -6.79 4.90
C THR A 218 -13.76 -7.31 3.82
N ARG A 219 -12.51 -6.82 3.78
CA ARG A 219 -11.54 -7.12 2.73
C ARG A 219 -10.23 -7.61 3.32
N SER A 220 -9.96 -8.91 3.18
CA SER A 220 -8.70 -9.51 3.62
C SER A 220 -7.49 -9.06 2.77
N ASP A 221 -7.74 -8.62 1.53
CA ASP A 221 -6.75 -8.09 0.60
C ASP A 221 -6.44 -6.59 0.83
N TYR A 222 -7.20 -5.89 1.69
CA TYR A 222 -6.87 -4.53 2.10
C TYR A 222 -5.92 -4.53 3.30
N ILE A 223 -4.66 -4.30 3.03
CA ILE A 223 -3.64 -4.06 4.06
C ILE A 223 -3.37 -2.55 4.11
N PRO A 224 -3.71 -1.85 5.23
CA PRO A 224 -3.43 -0.43 5.36
C PRO A 224 -1.93 -0.14 5.28
N LEU A 225 -1.55 0.84 4.47
CA LEU A 225 -0.17 1.32 4.36
C LEU A 225 0.16 2.40 5.39
N VAL A 226 -0.87 3.09 5.88
CA VAL A 226 -0.73 4.14 6.90
C VAL A 226 -1.70 3.91 8.05
N PRO A 227 -1.35 4.30 9.29
CA PRO A 227 -2.23 4.17 10.44
C PRO A 227 -3.51 4.99 10.29
N ARG A 228 -4.60 4.52 10.92
CA ARG A 228 -5.87 5.25 10.97
C ARG A 228 -5.67 6.66 11.54
N GLY A 229 -6.24 7.67 10.89
CA GLY A 229 -6.16 9.07 11.31
C GLY A 229 -4.89 9.80 10.89
N SER A 230 -3.93 9.12 10.25
CA SER A 230 -2.72 9.74 9.73
C SER A 230 -3.00 10.57 8.47
N ILE A 231 -2.14 11.55 8.22
CA ILE A 231 -2.08 12.23 6.91
C ILE A 231 -1.79 11.15 5.86
N GLY A 232 -2.57 11.12 4.77
CA GLY A 232 -2.39 10.13 3.70
C GLY A 232 -3.33 8.91 3.76
N VAL A 233 -4.11 8.70 4.83
CA VAL A 233 -5.13 7.63 4.88
C VAL A 233 -6.11 7.70 3.70
N ARG A 234 -6.46 8.90 3.26
CA ARG A 234 -7.28 9.11 2.07
C ARG A 234 -6.63 8.51 0.82
N ASP A 235 -5.38 8.84 0.60
CA ASP A 235 -4.64 8.40 -0.59
C ASP A 235 -4.31 6.91 -0.52
N ASP A 236 -4.08 6.38 0.67
CA ASP A 236 -3.95 4.96 0.93
C ASP A 236 -5.21 4.19 0.51
N ILE A 237 -6.39 4.64 0.94
CA ILE A 237 -7.68 4.04 0.57
C ILE A 237 -7.91 4.15 -0.94
N ILE A 238 -7.68 5.32 -1.54
CA ILE A 238 -7.89 5.53 -2.97
C ILE A 238 -6.96 4.62 -3.78
N SER A 239 -5.68 4.52 -3.38
CA SER A 239 -4.71 3.66 -4.06
C SER A 239 -5.10 2.18 -4.06
N PHE A 240 -5.84 1.71 -3.04
CA PHE A 240 -6.39 0.35 -3.03
C PHE A 240 -7.37 0.14 -4.19
N PHE A 241 -8.28 1.08 -4.44
CA PHE A 241 -9.19 1.00 -5.59
C PHE A 241 -8.45 1.13 -6.92
N ASP A 242 -7.43 1.99 -6.99
CA ASP A 242 -6.61 2.18 -8.19
C ASP A 242 -5.89 0.87 -8.55
N VAL A 243 -5.25 0.23 -7.59
CA VAL A 243 -4.55 -1.06 -7.79
C VAL A 243 -5.54 -2.16 -8.12
N THR A 244 -6.64 -2.29 -7.35
CA THR A 244 -7.67 -3.29 -7.64
C THR A 244 -8.22 -3.14 -9.07
N ARG A 245 -8.41 -1.89 -9.54
CA ARG A 245 -8.84 -1.62 -10.90
C ARG A 245 -7.82 -2.04 -11.94
N THR A 246 -6.54 -1.82 -11.68
CA THR A 246 -5.46 -2.24 -12.59
C THR A 246 -5.49 -3.75 -12.83
N PHE A 247 -5.72 -4.53 -11.77
CA PHE A 247 -5.73 -5.99 -11.88
C PHE A 247 -7.10 -6.56 -12.28
N ASN A 248 -8.18 -5.96 -11.80
CA ASN A 248 -9.56 -6.41 -12.06
C ASN A 248 -10.54 -5.25 -11.91
N GLU A 249 -10.92 -4.66 -13.04
CA GLU A 249 -11.82 -3.50 -13.08
C GLU A 249 -13.21 -3.84 -12.51
N ASP A 250 -13.75 -5.01 -12.80
CA ASP A 250 -15.08 -5.43 -12.33
C ASP A 250 -15.08 -5.64 -10.81
N SER A 251 -14.02 -6.20 -10.25
CA SER A 251 -13.85 -6.29 -8.80
C SER A 251 -13.83 -4.91 -8.14
N SER A 252 -13.09 -3.96 -8.70
CA SER A 252 -13.05 -2.58 -8.20
C SER A 252 -14.43 -1.91 -8.23
N LYS A 253 -15.17 -2.08 -9.31
CA LYS A 253 -16.57 -1.59 -9.44
C LYS A 253 -17.48 -2.21 -8.40
N LEU A 254 -17.42 -3.54 -8.23
CA LEU A 254 -18.26 -4.27 -7.26
C LEU A 254 -17.98 -3.81 -5.82
N ILE A 255 -16.70 -3.67 -5.43
CA ILE A 255 -16.31 -3.18 -4.12
C ILE A 255 -16.85 -1.76 -3.90
N SER A 256 -16.67 -0.88 -4.90
CA SER A 256 -17.17 0.50 -4.86
C SER A 256 -18.69 0.56 -4.64
N LEU A 257 -19.46 -0.20 -5.44
CA LEU A 257 -20.92 -0.24 -5.34
C LEU A 257 -21.39 -0.76 -3.99
N THR A 258 -20.83 -1.86 -3.51
CA THR A 258 -21.19 -2.48 -2.24
C THR A 258 -20.88 -1.54 -1.07
N MET A 259 -19.73 -0.89 -1.10
CA MET A 259 -19.33 0.10 -0.11
C MET A 259 -20.27 1.32 -0.11
N LYS A 260 -20.60 1.88 -1.28
CA LYS A 260 -21.55 3.01 -1.39
C LYS A 260 -22.93 2.65 -0.84
N LYS A 261 -23.42 1.43 -1.10
CA LYS A 261 -24.67 0.91 -0.54
C LYS A 261 -24.59 0.82 0.98
N SER A 262 -23.52 0.27 1.52
CA SER A 262 -23.31 0.16 2.97
C SER A 262 -23.25 1.53 3.66
N TRP A 263 -22.62 2.53 3.03
CA TRP A 263 -22.62 3.90 3.52
C TRP A 263 -24.02 4.51 3.56
N SER A 264 -24.79 4.32 2.49
CA SER A 264 -26.17 4.81 2.41
C SER A 264 -27.05 4.18 3.49
N GLN A 265 -26.92 2.87 3.74
CA GLN A 265 -27.63 2.17 4.83
C GLN A 265 -27.21 2.69 6.20
N ARG A 266 -25.92 2.99 6.42
CA ARG A 266 -25.45 3.60 7.66
C ARG A 266 -26.11 4.97 7.86
N LYS A 267 -26.06 5.85 6.87
CA LYS A 267 -26.69 7.18 6.96
C LYS A 267 -28.20 7.08 7.25
N TYR A 268 -28.86 6.12 6.62
CA TYR A 268 -30.29 5.88 6.90
C TYR A 268 -30.53 5.45 8.36
N ARG A 269 -29.72 4.53 8.89
CA ARG A 269 -29.82 4.10 10.29
C ARG A 269 -29.52 5.25 11.25
N ASP A 270 -28.46 6.02 10.99
CA ASP A 270 -28.09 7.17 11.83
C ASP A 270 -29.20 8.22 11.86
N LYS A 271 -29.83 8.50 10.69
CA LYS A 271 -30.98 9.43 10.60
C LYS A 271 -32.22 8.94 11.35
N ASN A 272 -32.39 7.64 11.45
CA ASN A 272 -33.57 7.02 12.07
C ASN A 272 -33.25 6.39 13.43
N LYS A 273 -32.11 6.72 14.04
CA LYS A 273 -31.66 6.14 15.30
C LYS A 273 -32.68 6.31 16.44
N ASP A 274 -33.36 7.45 16.44
CA ASP A 274 -34.36 7.80 17.45
C ASP A 274 -35.80 7.35 17.05
N LYS A 275 -35.92 6.68 15.88
CA LYS A 275 -37.21 6.17 15.41
C LYS A 275 -37.29 4.67 15.61
N LYS A 276 -38.35 4.24 16.30
CA LYS A 276 -38.67 2.83 16.44
C LYS A 276 -39.68 2.45 15.35
N GLN A 277 -39.43 1.37 14.65
CA GLN A 277 -40.36 0.85 13.66
C GLN A 277 -41.50 0.13 14.37
N TYR A 278 -42.72 0.54 14.05
CA TYR A 278 -43.94 -0.13 14.46
C TYR A 278 -44.64 -0.69 13.24
N SER A 279 -45.09 -1.94 13.32
CA SER A 279 -45.97 -2.55 12.31
C SER A 279 -47.39 -2.54 12.83
N ILE A 280 -48.26 -1.79 12.18
CA ILE A 280 -49.67 -1.67 12.56
C ILE A 280 -50.51 -2.17 11.39
N ASN A 281 -51.35 -3.18 11.65
CA ASN A 281 -52.31 -3.64 10.67
C ASN A 281 -53.49 -2.66 10.66
N MET A 282 -53.78 -2.10 9.49
CA MET A 282 -54.91 -1.20 9.26
C MET A 282 -55.87 -1.83 8.26
N SER A 283 -57.15 -1.48 8.35
CA SER A 283 -58.12 -1.84 7.33
C SER A 283 -57.79 -1.17 5.98
N GLN A 284 -58.28 -1.74 4.91
CA GLN A 284 -57.95 -1.29 3.55
C GLN A 284 -58.41 0.14 3.28
N ASP A 285 -59.61 0.50 3.79
CA ASP A 285 -60.18 1.85 3.67
C ASP A 285 -59.29 2.92 4.33
N ILE A 286 -58.67 2.63 5.47
CA ILE A 286 -57.73 3.53 6.14
C ILE A 286 -56.45 3.71 5.30
N GLY A 287 -56.01 2.65 4.61
CA GLY A 287 -54.91 2.74 3.65
C GLY A 287 -55.16 3.75 2.55
N ASP A 288 -56.36 3.69 1.94
CA ASP A 288 -56.79 4.59 0.87
C ASP A 288 -56.94 6.06 1.35
N ILE A 289 -57.47 6.26 2.57
CA ILE A 289 -57.56 7.58 3.20
C ILE A 289 -56.16 8.15 3.44
N LEU A 290 -55.22 7.33 3.92
CA LEU A 290 -53.85 7.76 4.19
C LEU A 290 -53.10 8.15 2.89
N ASP A 291 -53.41 7.47 1.77
CA ASP A 291 -52.88 7.84 0.46
C ASP A 291 -53.39 9.21 -0.01
N LYS A 292 -54.69 9.46 0.14
CA LYS A 292 -55.30 10.77 -0.17
C LYS A 292 -54.73 11.90 0.69
N LEU A 293 -54.56 11.65 1.99
CA LEU A 293 -53.95 12.62 2.90
C LEU A 293 -52.50 12.92 2.56
N SER A 294 -51.73 11.87 2.18
CA SER A 294 -50.35 12.01 1.76
C SER A 294 -50.19 12.90 0.54
N LEU A 295 -51.06 12.71 -0.45
CA LEU A 295 -51.11 13.54 -1.65
C LEU A 295 -51.52 14.99 -1.34
N ALA A 296 -52.60 15.16 -0.53
CA ALA A 296 -53.14 16.48 -0.22
C ALA A 296 -52.15 17.35 0.60
N ARG A 297 -51.37 16.74 1.49
CA ARG A 297 -50.43 17.44 2.36
C ARG A 297 -49.01 17.48 1.81
N ASN A 298 -48.73 16.77 0.73
CA ASN A 298 -47.37 16.54 0.20
C ASN A 298 -46.41 16.01 1.30
N GLU A 299 -46.90 15.14 2.16
CA GLU A 299 -46.17 14.53 3.27
C GLU A 299 -46.14 13.01 3.10
N ASN A 300 -45.11 12.34 3.65
CA ASN A 300 -45.10 10.89 3.66
C ASN A 300 -46.09 10.33 4.71
N LYS A 301 -46.64 9.14 4.46
CA LYS A 301 -47.63 8.46 5.33
C LYS A 301 -47.21 8.38 6.80
N ASN A 302 -45.91 8.09 7.06
CA ASN A 302 -45.41 7.97 8.42
C ASN A 302 -45.44 9.30 9.18
N ALA A 303 -45.15 10.42 8.53
CA ALA A 303 -45.21 11.75 9.12
C ALA A 303 -46.65 12.11 9.48
N ILE A 304 -47.61 11.77 8.61
CA ILE A 304 -49.05 11.99 8.87
C ILE A 304 -49.52 11.17 10.08
N VAL A 305 -49.19 9.88 10.14
CA VAL A 305 -49.54 9.00 11.27
C VAL A 305 -48.90 9.51 12.56
N GLU A 306 -47.66 9.91 12.54
CA GLU A 306 -46.97 10.48 13.72
C GLU A 306 -47.64 11.78 14.18
N ALA A 307 -48.00 12.67 13.25
CA ALA A 307 -48.68 13.91 13.56
C ALA A 307 -50.07 13.66 14.18
N LEU A 308 -50.83 12.71 13.63
CA LEU A 308 -52.13 12.32 14.17
C LEU A 308 -52.03 11.73 15.58
N ILE A 309 -51.07 10.85 15.83
CA ILE A 309 -50.84 10.27 17.15
C ILE A 309 -50.47 11.35 18.17
N ARG A 310 -49.60 12.29 17.80
CA ARG A 310 -49.20 13.41 18.66
C ARG A 310 -50.40 14.31 18.98
N ALA A 311 -51.16 14.65 17.98
CA ALA A 311 -52.36 15.49 18.16
C ALA A 311 -53.39 14.83 19.09
N GLU A 312 -53.60 13.52 18.98
CA GLU A 312 -54.52 12.81 19.85
C GLU A 312 -53.98 12.69 21.29
N TYR A 313 -52.69 12.43 21.45
CA TYR A 313 -52.03 12.41 22.76
C TYR A 313 -52.14 13.76 23.49
N GLU A 314 -51.93 14.86 22.75
CA GLU A 314 -52.08 16.21 23.33
C GLU A 314 -53.53 16.51 23.82
N LYS A 315 -54.55 16.01 23.13
CA LYS A 315 -55.93 16.17 23.57
C LYS A 315 -56.20 15.45 24.90
N ILE A 316 -55.61 14.28 25.10
CA ILE A 316 -55.76 13.48 26.31
C ILE A 316 -54.98 14.06 27.48
N THR A 317 -53.81 14.69 27.19
CA THR A 317 -52.89 15.19 28.23
C THR A 317 -53.07 16.66 28.59
N ARG A 318 -53.88 17.43 27.83
CA ARG A 318 -54.28 18.79 28.25
C ARG A 318 -55.35 18.67 29.30
N PRO A 319 -55.10 19.19 30.53
CA PRO A 319 -56.07 19.16 31.61
C PRO A 319 -57.33 20.03 31.32
#